data_b8d35df39d0c9981f5543dc976d2a469
#
_entry.id   b8d35df39d0c9981f5543dc976d2a469
#
_cell.length_a   1.000
_cell.length_b   1.000
_cell.length_c   1.000
_cell.angle_alpha   90.00
_cell.angle_beta   90.00
_cell.angle_gamma   90.00
#
_symmetry.space_group_name_H-M   'P 1'
#
loop_
_entity.id
_entity.type
_entity.pdbx_description
1 polymer ?
#
loop_
_entity_poly.entity_id
_entity_poly.type
_entity_poly.pdbx_seq_one_letter_code
_entity_poly.pdbx_strand_id
1 'polypeptide(L)'
;DGVSIVKACKWIKAKSQPKERIAGWDLFAFEMEKLERESEELRVKSEESNSITSSKDGQEDSSLFTLRSSLKKVMFMGSSQKVLDLIVKRAAEVYPHLKVVTYSPPYKPEFSDEDNKAIIDAINAANPDLLWIGMTAPKQEKWTYSHWNELNIHCHVGTIGAVFDFFAGTVERAPIWWQDHGLEWLYRLIKEPKRMWRRYIIGNALFLWNMVKE
;
A
#
# COMPACT_ATOMS: atom_id res chain seq x y z
N ASP A 1 -2.17 -2.34 16.65
CA ASP A 1 -0.87 -2.94 16.36
C ASP A 1 -1.00 -4.47 16.41
N GLY A 2 -0.55 -5.16 15.37
CA GLY A 2 -0.69 -6.63 15.26
C GLY A 2 -0.10 -7.43 16.40
N VAL A 3 0.86 -6.88 17.14
CA VAL A 3 1.44 -7.52 18.34
C VAL A 3 0.40 -7.74 19.45
N SER A 4 -0.51 -6.79 19.65
CA SER A 4 -1.58 -6.93 20.65
C SER A 4 -2.50 -8.09 20.32
N ILE A 5 -2.81 -8.30 19.04
CA ILE A 5 -3.66 -9.42 18.60
C ILE A 5 -2.93 -10.75 18.81
N VAL A 6 -1.65 -10.86 18.47
CA VAL A 6 -0.85 -12.08 18.69
C VAL A 6 -0.82 -12.44 20.17
N LYS A 7 -0.59 -11.45 21.05
CA LYS A 7 -0.61 -11.65 22.51
C LYS A 7 -2.00 -12.02 23.03
N ALA A 8 -3.04 -11.38 22.50
CA ALA A 8 -4.43 -11.67 22.85
C ALA A 8 -4.81 -13.11 22.50
N CYS A 9 -4.55 -13.55 21.28
CA CYS A 9 -4.82 -14.93 20.84
C CYS A 9 -4.11 -15.99 21.72
N LYS A 10 -2.89 -15.69 22.16
CA LYS A 10 -2.17 -16.56 23.11
C LYS A 10 -2.84 -16.58 24.48
N TRP A 11 -3.30 -15.42 24.97
CA TRP A 11 -3.92 -15.31 26.30
C TRP A 11 -5.26 -16.03 26.35
N ILE A 12 -6.16 -15.80 25.39
CA ILE A 12 -7.47 -16.47 25.32
C ILE A 12 -7.40 -17.90 24.78
N LYS A 13 -6.21 -18.42 24.51
CA LYS A 13 -5.98 -19.76 23.93
C LYS A 13 -6.82 -20.01 22.66
N ALA A 14 -6.87 -19.03 21.78
CA ALA A 14 -7.64 -19.12 20.55
C ALA A 14 -7.29 -20.39 19.75
N LYS A 15 -8.29 -21.00 19.09
CA LYS A 15 -8.11 -22.21 18.27
C LYS A 15 -7.09 -21.99 17.14
N SER A 16 -7.07 -20.79 16.56
CA SER A 16 -6.08 -20.38 15.57
C SER A 16 -5.19 -19.30 16.17
N GLN A 17 -3.89 -19.54 16.17
CA GLN A 17 -2.91 -18.57 16.68
C GLN A 17 -2.04 -18.07 15.55
N PRO A 18 -1.96 -16.74 15.35
CA PRO A 18 -1.03 -16.19 14.37
C PRO A 18 0.41 -16.50 14.81
N LYS A 19 1.21 -17.04 13.88
CA LYS A 19 2.62 -17.38 14.15
C LYS A 19 3.45 -16.14 14.31
N GLU A 20 3.22 -15.15 13.45
CA GLU A 20 3.99 -13.92 13.35
C GLU A 20 3.10 -12.71 13.17
N ARG A 21 3.65 -11.54 13.47
CA ARG A 21 3.04 -10.26 13.15
C ARG A 21 3.43 -9.86 11.74
N ILE A 22 2.46 -9.64 10.87
CA ILE A 22 2.66 -8.98 9.58
C ILE A 22 2.16 -7.56 9.72
N ALA A 23 3.06 -6.57 9.69
CA ALA A 23 2.69 -5.16 9.66
C ALA A 23 2.36 -4.72 8.22
N GLY A 24 1.65 -3.60 8.10
CA GLY A 24 1.32 -3.05 6.77
C GLY A 24 2.55 -2.77 5.90
N TRP A 25 3.68 -2.40 6.51
CA TRP A 25 4.96 -2.25 5.79
C TRP A 25 5.48 -3.59 5.24
N ASP A 26 5.39 -4.66 6.01
CA ASP A 26 5.90 -5.97 5.61
C ASP A 26 5.09 -6.51 4.43
N LEU A 27 3.76 -6.34 4.48
CA LEU A 27 2.87 -6.66 3.36
C LEU A 27 3.18 -5.80 2.14
N PHE A 28 3.37 -4.49 2.34
CA PHE A 28 3.73 -3.56 1.26
C PHE A 28 5.03 -3.98 0.57
N ALA A 29 6.10 -4.19 1.34
CA ALA A 29 7.39 -4.58 0.79
C ALA A 29 7.29 -5.90 0.01
N PHE A 30 6.63 -6.91 0.59
CA PHE A 30 6.44 -8.21 -0.04
C PHE A 30 5.69 -8.12 -1.39
N GLU A 31 4.56 -7.41 -1.43
CA GLU A 31 3.76 -7.29 -2.67
C GLU A 31 4.48 -6.44 -3.73
N MET A 32 5.19 -5.39 -3.31
CA MET A 32 5.98 -4.56 -4.24
C MET A 32 7.15 -5.34 -4.84
N GLU A 33 7.92 -6.08 -4.03
CA GLU A 33 9.02 -6.92 -4.50
C GLU A 33 8.54 -8.06 -5.40
N LYS A 34 7.39 -8.66 -5.08
CA LYS A 34 6.77 -9.69 -5.91
C LYS A 34 6.38 -9.12 -7.27
N LEU A 35 5.69 -7.97 -7.28
CA LEU A 35 5.24 -7.33 -8.51
C LEU A 35 6.41 -6.87 -9.38
N GLU A 36 7.48 -6.36 -8.77
CA GLU A 36 8.72 -5.97 -9.45
C GLU A 36 9.35 -7.15 -10.18
N ARG A 37 9.49 -8.31 -9.50
CA ARG A 37 10.01 -9.53 -10.13
C ARG A 37 9.16 -10.01 -11.30
N GLU A 38 7.82 -10.03 -11.12
CA GLU A 38 6.90 -10.41 -12.18
C GLU A 38 7.01 -9.47 -13.40
N SER A 39 7.20 -8.17 -13.14
CA SER A 39 7.38 -7.16 -14.19
C SER A 39 8.71 -7.32 -14.93
N GLU A 40 9.79 -7.57 -14.21
CA GLU A 40 11.11 -7.83 -14.78
C GLU A 40 11.11 -9.08 -15.66
N GLU A 41 10.49 -10.19 -15.20
CA GLU A 41 10.35 -11.41 -15.98
C GLU A 41 9.58 -11.19 -17.29
N LEU A 42 8.52 -10.39 -17.26
CA LEU A 42 7.75 -10.03 -18.46
C LEU A 42 8.59 -9.19 -19.43
N ARG A 43 9.40 -8.26 -18.90
CA ARG A 43 10.32 -7.46 -19.70
C ARG A 43 11.33 -8.34 -20.42
N VAL A 44 12.02 -9.23 -19.70
CA VAL A 44 13.02 -10.14 -20.28
C VAL A 44 12.42 -11.00 -21.37
N LYS A 45 11.25 -11.62 -21.12
CA LYS A 45 10.55 -12.43 -22.14
C LYS A 45 10.17 -11.64 -23.39
N SER A 46 9.79 -10.36 -23.23
CA SER A 46 9.46 -9.51 -24.36
C SER A 46 10.68 -9.10 -25.17
N GLU A 47 11.82 -8.88 -24.51
CA GLU A 47 13.11 -8.61 -25.19
C GLU A 47 13.62 -9.81 -25.96
N GLU A 48 13.54 -11.02 -25.37
CA GLU A 48 13.91 -12.28 -26.07
C GLU A 48 13.03 -12.51 -27.30
N SER A 49 11.72 -12.29 -27.20
CA SER A 49 10.79 -12.46 -28.34
C SER A 49 11.08 -11.45 -29.46
N ASN A 50 11.43 -10.21 -29.13
CA ASN A 50 11.78 -9.17 -30.11
C ASN A 50 13.14 -9.44 -30.77
N SER A 51 14.11 -10.02 -30.06
CA SER A 51 15.41 -10.37 -30.65
C SER A 51 15.31 -11.48 -31.70
N ILE A 52 14.33 -12.38 -31.59
CA ILE A 52 14.06 -13.45 -32.56
C ILE A 52 13.34 -12.91 -33.81
N THR A 53 12.55 -11.82 -33.67
CA THR A 53 11.79 -11.21 -34.78
C THR A 53 12.51 -10.07 -35.51
N SER A 54 13.58 -9.51 -34.93
CA SER A 54 14.32 -8.36 -35.47
C SER A 54 15.24 -8.63 -36.67
N SER A 55 15.03 -9.69 -37.43
CA SER A 55 15.75 -9.89 -38.69
C SER A 55 15.08 -9.24 -39.92
N LYS A 56 14.00 -8.46 -39.79
CA LYS A 56 13.37 -7.73 -40.88
C LYS A 56 12.74 -6.43 -40.40
N ASP A 57 13.29 -5.34 -40.97
CA ASP A 57 12.72 -4.00 -41.12
C ASP A 57 12.44 -3.14 -39.86
N GLY A 58 13.24 -2.08 -39.74
CA GLY A 58 13.10 -0.78 -39.11
C GLY A 58 11.80 -0.41 -38.39
N GLN A 59 11.62 -0.85 -37.14
CA GLN A 59 10.50 -0.41 -36.33
C GLN A 59 10.90 -0.33 -34.84
N GLU A 60 11.83 0.58 -34.50
CA GLU A 60 12.28 0.86 -33.12
C GLU A 60 11.17 1.40 -32.22
N ASP A 61 10.19 2.09 -32.75
CA ASP A 61 9.13 2.77 -31.97
C ASP A 61 8.05 1.80 -31.44
N SER A 62 7.80 0.71 -32.16
CA SER A 62 6.81 -0.31 -31.78
C SER A 62 7.29 -1.21 -30.63
N SER A 63 8.59 -1.47 -30.53
CA SER A 63 9.17 -2.35 -29.49
C SER A 63 9.19 -1.66 -28.13
N LEU A 64 9.52 -0.37 -28.07
CA LEU A 64 9.47 0.43 -26.83
C LEU A 64 8.04 0.64 -26.32
N PHE A 65 7.07 0.77 -27.21
CA PHE A 65 5.67 0.87 -26.86
C PHE A 65 5.15 -0.46 -26.28
N THR A 66 5.50 -1.58 -26.88
CA THR A 66 5.14 -2.93 -26.40
C THR A 66 5.80 -3.24 -25.05
N LEU A 67 7.07 -2.88 -24.86
CA LEU A 67 7.78 -3.01 -23.58
C LEU A 67 7.13 -2.18 -22.46
N ARG A 68 6.77 -0.93 -22.75
CA ARG A 68 6.08 -0.07 -21.76
C ARG A 68 4.67 -0.53 -21.43
N SER A 69 3.99 -1.20 -22.37
CA SER A 69 2.65 -1.75 -22.14
C SER A 69 2.67 -3.05 -21.33
N SER A 70 3.80 -3.78 -21.28
CA SER A 70 3.95 -5.04 -20.56
C SER A 70 4.34 -4.88 -19.09
N LEU A 71 4.82 -3.68 -18.67
CA LEU A 71 5.19 -3.44 -17.26
C LEU A 71 3.99 -3.51 -16.33
N LYS A 72 4.17 -4.19 -15.21
CA LYS A 72 3.19 -4.23 -14.14
C LYS A 72 2.92 -2.84 -13.55
N LYS A 73 1.67 -2.60 -13.23
CA LYS A 73 1.17 -1.30 -12.82
C LYS A 73 0.81 -1.28 -11.34
N VAL A 74 1.42 -0.40 -10.58
CA VAL A 74 1.03 -0.13 -9.18
C VAL A 74 0.40 1.25 -9.07
N MET A 75 -0.74 1.34 -8.39
CA MET A 75 -1.39 2.61 -8.13
C MET A 75 -1.37 2.97 -6.66
N PHE A 76 -0.99 4.22 -6.38
CA PHE A 76 -1.08 4.84 -5.06
C PHE A 76 -2.21 5.88 -5.08
N MET A 77 -3.29 5.60 -4.36
CA MET A 77 -4.46 6.48 -4.24
C MET A 77 -4.56 7.01 -2.81
N GLY A 78 -4.63 8.30 -2.67
CA GLY A 78 -4.70 8.96 -1.35
C GLY A 78 -3.51 9.88 -1.09
N SER A 79 -3.38 10.33 0.17
CA SER A 79 -2.33 11.25 0.61
C SER A 79 -2.30 12.58 -0.17
N SER A 80 -1.31 13.42 0.09
CA SER A 80 -1.10 14.68 -0.63
C SER A 80 -0.26 14.47 -1.89
N GLN A 81 -0.42 15.34 -2.88
CA GLN A 81 0.38 15.29 -4.11
C GLN A 81 1.88 15.30 -3.82
N LYS A 82 2.32 16.12 -2.87
CA LYS A 82 3.73 16.17 -2.44
C LYS A 82 4.28 14.82 -1.98
N VAL A 83 3.49 14.06 -1.22
CA VAL A 83 3.89 12.72 -0.76
C VAL A 83 3.90 11.73 -1.93
N LEU A 84 2.92 11.81 -2.81
CA LEU A 84 2.85 10.96 -4.01
C LEU A 84 4.03 11.20 -4.95
N ASP A 85 4.45 12.45 -5.13
CA ASP A 85 5.63 12.79 -5.97
C ASP A 85 6.92 12.16 -5.40
N LEU A 86 7.07 12.16 -4.05
CA LEU A 86 8.18 11.48 -3.39
C LEU A 86 8.10 9.95 -3.54
N ILE A 87 6.89 9.38 -3.47
CA ILE A 87 6.66 7.95 -3.72
C ILE A 87 7.08 7.59 -5.14
N VAL A 88 6.66 8.36 -6.15
CA VAL A 88 7.04 8.12 -7.56
C VAL A 88 8.55 8.14 -7.73
N LYS A 89 9.22 9.17 -7.17
CA LYS A 89 10.68 9.27 -7.23
C LYS A 89 11.36 8.06 -6.60
N ARG A 90 10.96 7.70 -5.39
CA ARG A 90 11.56 6.57 -4.68
C ARG A 90 11.25 5.23 -5.35
N ALA A 91 10.03 5.06 -5.87
CA ALA A 91 9.67 3.86 -6.59
C ALA A 91 10.50 3.68 -7.86
N ALA A 92 10.80 4.75 -8.59
CA ALA A 92 11.70 4.69 -9.75
C ALA A 92 13.14 4.25 -9.39
N GLU A 93 13.59 4.54 -8.16
CA GLU A 93 14.90 4.14 -7.66
C GLU A 93 14.91 2.67 -7.16
N VAL A 94 13.83 2.24 -6.48
CA VAL A 94 13.77 0.94 -5.77
C VAL A 94 13.09 -0.14 -6.60
N TYR A 95 12.11 0.24 -7.42
CA TYR A 95 11.28 -0.65 -8.25
C TYR A 95 11.23 -0.14 -9.70
N PRO A 96 12.36 -0.15 -10.42
CA PRO A 96 12.49 0.47 -11.76
C PRO A 96 11.65 -0.21 -12.85
N HIS A 97 11.20 -1.44 -12.64
CA HIS A 97 10.40 -2.19 -13.60
C HIS A 97 8.89 -2.07 -13.34
N LEU A 98 8.45 -1.22 -12.39
CA LEU A 98 7.05 -0.93 -12.15
C LEU A 98 6.60 0.38 -12.81
N LYS A 99 5.40 0.35 -13.37
CA LYS A 99 4.72 1.58 -13.79
C LYS A 99 3.91 2.12 -12.63
N VAL A 100 4.35 3.24 -12.05
CA VAL A 100 3.66 3.88 -10.93
C VAL A 100 2.61 4.86 -11.43
N VAL A 101 1.39 4.73 -10.93
CA VAL A 101 0.27 5.65 -11.16
C VAL A 101 -0.17 6.22 -9.81
N THR A 102 -0.50 7.50 -9.77
CA THR A 102 -0.89 8.16 -8.52
C THR A 102 -2.19 8.94 -8.68
N TYR A 103 -2.96 9.04 -7.62
CA TYR A 103 -4.13 9.90 -7.55
C TYR A 103 -4.27 10.50 -6.14
N SER A 104 -4.28 11.83 -6.05
CA SER A 104 -4.47 12.57 -4.79
C SER A 104 -5.90 13.11 -4.73
N PRO A 105 -6.80 12.50 -3.95
CA PRO A 105 -8.14 13.03 -3.77
C PRO A 105 -8.11 14.32 -2.93
N PRO A 106 -9.15 15.16 -2.98
CA PRO A 106 -9.23 16.35 -2.15
C PRO A 106 -9.22 16.01 -0.66
N TYR A 107 -8.54 16.85 0.13
CA TYR A 107 -8.47 16.64 1.58
C TYR A 107 -9.75 17.12 2.27
N LYS A 108 -10.69 16.20 2.44
CA LYS A 108 -12.01 16.43 3.06
C LYS A 108 -12.32 15.32 4.07
N PRO A 109 -13.10 15.58 5.14
CA PRO A 109 -13.59 14.53 6.05
C PRO A 109 -14.40 13.47 5.32
N GLU A 110 -15.32 13.89 4.46
CA GLU A 110 -16.16 13.05 3.62
C GLU A 110 -16.06 13.52 2.16
N PHE A 111 -16.13 12.58 1.24
CA PHE A 111 -16.15 12.87 -0.19
C PHE A 111 -17.57 13.10 -0.69
N SER A 112 -17.73 14.04 -1.62
CA SER A 112 -18.98 14.18 -2.37
C SER A 112 -19.13 13.05 -3.41
N ASP A 113 -20.30 12.93 -4.01
CA ASP A 113 -20.54 11.93 -5.07
C ASP A 113 -19.62 12.17 -6.28
N GLU A 114 -19.33 13.45 -6.60
CA GLU A 114 -18.41 13.82 -7.66
C GLU A 114 -16.96 13.42 -7.31
N ASP A 115 -16.53 13.64 -6.06
CA ASP A 115 -15.22 13.22 -5.59
C ASP A 115 -15.09 11.68 -5.67
N ASN A 116 -16.11 10.96 -5.18
CA ASN A 116 -16.16 9.50 -5.23
C ASN A 116 -16.08 8.99 -6.67
N LYS A 117 -16.90 9.56 -7.56
CA LYS A 117 -16.87 9.22 -8.98
C LYS A 117 -15.50 9.45 -9.60
N ALA A 118 -14.86 10.59 -9.33
CA ALA A 118 -13.54 10.90 -9.87
C ALA A 118 -12.46 9.92 -9.38
N ILE A 119 -12.52 9.50 -8.10
CA ILE A 119 -11.61 8.50 -7.55
C ILE A 119 -11.83 7.14 -8.22
N ILE A 120 -13.08 6.70 -8.33
CA ILE A 120 -13.44 5.41 -8.95
C ILE A 120 -13.04 5.39 -10.42
N ASP A 121 -13.36 6.45 -11.17
CA ASP A 121 -12.99 6.58 -12.58
C ASP A 121 -11.47 6.53 -12.77
N ALA A 122 -10.71 7.21 -11.89
CA ALA A 122 -9.25 7.19 -11.94
C ALA A 122 -8.67 5.78 -11.68
N ILE A 123 -9.20 5.05 -10.69
CA ILE A 123 -8.77 3.68 -10.39
C ILE A 123 -9.11 2.74 -11.55
N ASN A 124 -10.34 2.80 -12.06
CA ASN A 124 -10.80 1.94 -13.15
C ASN A 124 -10.04 2.22 -14.46
N ALA A 125 -9.78 3.50 -14.76
CA ALA A 125 -8.97 3.88 -15.94
C ALA A 125 -7.51 3.44 -15.81
N ALA A 126 -6.93 3.49 -14.60
CA ALA A 126 -5.59 3.00 -14.35
C ALA A 126 -5.49 1.48 -14.54
N ASN A 127 -6.52 0.74 -14.17
CA ASN A 127 -6.55 -0.74 -14.16
C ASN A 127 -5.23 -1.31 -13.62
N PRO A 128 -4.92 -1.11 -12.33
CA PRO A 128 -3.64 -1.49 -11.75
C PRO A 128 -3.55 -2.99 -11.47
N ASP A 129 -2.33 -3.54 -11.44
CA ASP A 129 -2.04 -4.88 -10.94
C ASP A 129 -1.92 -4.93 -9.41
N LEU A 130 -1.76 -3.75 -8.78
CA LEU A 130 -1.70 -3.60 -7.33
C LEU A 130 -2.19 -2.19 -6.95
N LEU A 131 -3.16 -2.11 -6.04
CA LEU A 131 -3.74 -0.83 -5.59
C LEU A 131 -3.45 -0.61 -4.10
N TRP A 132 -2.73 0.47 -3.81
CA TRP A 132 -2.54 0.96 -2.46
C TRP A 132 -3.41 2.17 -2.17
N ILE A 133 -4.17 2.10 -1.06
CA ILE A 133 -5.06 3.18 -0.62
C ILE A 133 -4.50 3.79 0.67
N GLY A 134 -4.09 5.05 0.59
CA GLY A 134 -3.41 5.77 1.66
C GLY A 134 -4.19 6.98 2.17
N MET A 135 -5.24 6.73 2.95
CA MET A 135 -5.99 7.76 3.66
C MET A 135 -5.90 7.54 5.17
N THR A 136 -6.54 8.39 5.96
CA THR A 136 -6.60 8.19 7.41
C THR A 136 -7.58 7.06 7.75
N ALA A 137 -7.15 6.12 8.60
CA ALA A 137 -8.04 5.11 9.16
C ALA A 137 -9.07 5.77 10.12
N PRO A 138 -10.35 5.35 10.13
CA PRO A 138 -10.96 4.26 9.36
C PRO A 138 -11.56 4.70 7.99
N LYS A 139 -11.25 5.90 7.49
CA LYS A 139 -11.83 6.43 6.25
C LYS A 139 -11.50 5.54 5.04
N GLN A 140 -10.22 5.11 4.92
CA GLN A 140 -9.78 4.28 3.81
C GLN A 140 -10.51 2.93 3.77
N GLU A 141 -10.69 2.27 4.91
CA GLU A 141 -11.38 0.98 4.99
C GLU A 141 -12.86 1.13 4.64
N LYS A 142 -13.51 2.15 5.21
CA LYS A 142 -14.93 2.44 4.94
C LYS A 142 -15.18 2.78 3.48
N TRP A 143 -14.35 3.66 2.92
CA TRP A 143 -14.47 4.07 1.52
C TRP A 143 -14.30 2.88 0.57
N THR A 144 -13.27 2.08 0.77
CA THR A 144 -13.00 0.89 -0.05
C THR A 144 -14.16 -0.10 0.04
N TYR A 145 -14.69 -0.34 1.24
CA TYR A 145 -15.82 -1.24 1.41
C TYR A 145 -17.09 -0.73 0.72
N SER A 146 -17.41 0.56 0.87
CA SER A 146 -18.63 1.17 0.31
C SER A 146 -18.64 1.17 -1.22
N HIS A 147 -17.46 1.33 -1.85
CA HIS A 147 -17.32 1.44 -3.32
C HIS A 147 -16.73 0.19 -3.97
N TRP A 148 -16.61 -0.92 -3.21
CA TRP A 148 -15.98 -2.14 -3.72
C TRP A 148 -16.57 -2.64 -5.04
N ASN A 149 -17.90 -2.62 -5.16
CA ASN A 149 -18.62 -3.12 -6.33
C ASN A 149 -18.56 -2.17 -7.55
N GLU A 150 -18.06 -0.94 -7.35
CA GLU A 150 -17.88 0.05 -8.41
C GLU A 150 -16.46 0.02 -8.99
N LEU A 151 -15.54 -0.65 -8.28
CA LEU A 151 -14.17 -0.84 -8.73
C LEU A 151 -14.10 -2.02 -9.71
N ASN A 152 -13.87 -1.70 -11.00
CA ASN A 152 -13.69 -2.71 -12.05
C ASN A 152 -12.21 -3.09 -12.17
N ILE A 153 -11.65 -3.72 -11.12
CA ILE A 153 -10.26 -4.11 -11.01
C ILE A 153 -10.12 -5.57 -10.60
N HIS A 154 -9.01 -6.20 -11.00
CA HIS A 154 -8.69 -7.60 -10.68
C HIS A 154 -7.31 -7.70 -10.05
N CYS A 155 -7.08 -6.95 -8.97
CA CYS A 155 -5.79 -6.85 -8.31
C CYS A 155 -5.92 -6.92 -6.79
N HIS A 156 -4.79 -7.08 -6.09
CA HIS A 156 -4.76 -6.90 -4.66
C HIS A 156 -4.97 -5.42 -4.29
N VAL A 157 -5.77 -5.19 -3.25
CA VAL A 157 -6.03 -3.85 -2.71
C VAL A 157 -5.62 -3.80 -1.25
N GLY A 158 -4.74 -2.87 -0.92
CA GLY A 158 -4.27 -2.68 0.46
C GLY A 158 -4.54 -1.27 0.99
N THR A 159 -5.17 -1.18 2.17
CA THR A 159 -5.42 0.08 2.87
C THR A 159 -4.31 0.33 3.90
N ILE A 160 -3.29 1.11 3.54
CA ILE A 160 -2.01 1.20 4.28
C ILE A 160 -1.50 2.64 4.48
N GLY A 161 -2.39 3.59 4.82
CA GLY A 161 -2.09 5.02 4.85
C GLY A 161 -0.73 5.44 5.42
N ALA A 162 -0.33 4.89 6.58
CA ALA A 162 0.94 5.25 7.21
C ALA A 162 2.19 4.78 6.42
N VAL A 163 2.04 3.77 5.58
CA VAL A 163 3.14 3.25 4.75
C VAL A 163 3.53 4.23 3.66
N PHE A 164 2.59 5.05 3.18
CA PHE A 164 2.88 6.11 2.21
C PHE A 164 3.92 7.09 2.75
N ASP A 165 3.75 7.53 4.01
CA ASP A 165 4.69 8.45 4.65
C ASP A 165 6.07 7.80 4.87
N PHE A 166 6.10 6.52 5.23
CA PHE A 166 7.36 5.77 5.39
C PHE A 166 8.08 5.56 4.07
N PHE A 167 7.35 5.15 3.04
CA PHE A 167 7.95 4.92 1.72
C PHE A 167 8.38 6.22 1.07
N ALA A 168 7.62 7.30 1.23
CA ALA A 168 8.02 8.64 0.80
C ALA A 168 9.22 9.21 1.58
N GLY A 169 9.55 8.63 2.75
CA GLY A 169 10.61 9.14 3.62
C GLY A 169 10.24 10.42 4.39
N THR A 170 8.95 10.78 4.44
CA THR A 170 8.46 11.95 5.20
C THR A 170 8.35 11.67 6.70
N VAL A 171 8.20 10.41 7.07
CA VAL A 171 8.17 9.93 8.46
C VAL A 171 9.14 8.76 8.60
N GLU A 172 9.97 8.81 9.63
CA GLU A 172 10.86 7.69 9.95
C GLU A 172 10.08 6.57 10.63
N ARG A 173 10.30 5.34 10.19
CA ARG A 173 9.81 4.15 10.90
C ARG A 173 10.60 3.98 12.21
N ALA A 174 9.96 3.39 13.21
CA ALA A 174 10.65 3.08 14.46
C ALA A 174 11.91 2.22 14.20
N PRO A 175 13.02 2.45 14.93
CA PRO A 175 14.20 1.61 14.85
C PRO A 175 13.87 0.12 15.07
N ILE A 176 14.66 -0.79 14.48
CA ILE A 176 14.41 -2.24 14.49
C ILE A 176 14.21 -2.76 15.91
N TRP A 177 15.01 -2.31 16.86
CA TRP A 177 14.86 -2.71 18.27
C TRP A 177 13.44 -2.46 18.82
N TRP A 178 12.84 -1.30 18.51
CA TRP A 178 11.46 -0.98 18.93
C TRP A 178 10.43 -1.86 18.21
N GLN A 179 10.70 -2.22 16.97
CA GLN A 179 9.84 -3.07 16.17
C GLN A 179 9.84 -4.51 16.72
N ASP A 180 11.01 -5.07 17.00
CA ASP A 180 11.19 -6.43 17.50
C ASP A 180 10.59 -6.64 18.89
N HIS A 181 10.63 -5.59 19.72
CA HIS A 181 10.01 -5.63 21.06
C HIS A 181 8.50 -5.28 21.05
N GLY A 182 7.93 -4.99 19.86
CA GLY A 182 6.52 -4.61 19.72
C GLY A 182 6.18 -3.24 20.33
N LEU A 183 7.18 -2.36 20.41
CA LEU A 183 7.08 -1.01 20.98
C LEU A 183 6.98 0.09 19.91
N GLU A 184 6.75 -0.28 18.65
CA GLU A 184 6.59 0.68 17.53
C GLU A 184 5.50 1.72 17.81
N TRP A 185 4.38 1.30 18.44
CA TRP A 185 3.31 2.20 18.86
C TRP A 185 3.77 3.25 19.89
N LEU A 186 4.66 2.87 20.81
CA LEU A 186 5.18 3.77 21.84
C LEU A 186 6.15 4.78 21.22
N TYR A 187 7.01 4.34 20.30
CA TYR A 187 7.89 5.23 19.53
C TYR A 187 7.08 6.29 18.78
N ARG A 188 5.99 5.90 18.11
CA ARG A 188 5.08 6.82 17.43
C ARG A 188 4.37 7.76 18.39
N LEU A 189 3.95 7.28 19.56
CA LEU A 189 3.33 8.10 20.58
C LEU A 189 4.29 9.19 21.07
N ILE A 190 5.56 8.85 21.24
CA ILE A 190 6.60 9.81 21.66
C ILE A 190 6.86 10.86 20.56
N LYS A 191 6.92 10.44 19.29
CA LYS A 191 7.17 11.35 18.16
C LYS A 191 5.98 12.26 17.84
N GLU A 192 4.74 11.75 17.94
CA GLU A 192 3.52 12.45 17.57
C GLU A 192 2.44 12.34 18.69
N PRO A 193 2.68 12.88 19.90
CA PRO A 193 1.79 12.64 21.05
C PRO A 193 0.37 13.16 20.82
N LYS A 194 0.23 14.37 20.25
CA LYS A 194 -1.08 15.01 20.03
C LYS A 194 -1.99 14.20 19.07
N ARG A 195 -1.40 13.52 18.08
CA ARG A 195 -2.14 12.73 17.08
C ARG A 195 -2.44 11.31 17.57
N MET A 196 -1.52 10.72 18.37
CA MET A 196 -1.53 9.30 18.68
C MET A 196 -2.11 8.94 20.05
N TRP A 197 -2.18 9.87 21.02
CA TRP A 197 -2.59 9.56 22.39
C TRP A 197 -3.98 8.94 22.50
N ARG A 198 -4.98 9.50 21.77
CA ARG A 198 -6.35 8.95 21.78
C ARG A 198 -6.38 7.53 21.23
N ARG A 199 -5.67 7.31 20.13
CA ARG A 199 -5.64 6.02 19.45
C ARG A 199 -4.97 4.95 20.31
N TYR A 200 -3.85 5.28 20.95
CA TYR A 200 -3.06 4.29 21.69
C TYR A 200 -3.47 4.17 23.15
N ILE A 201 -3.76 5.25 23.85
CA ILE A 201 -4.13 5.17 25.28
C ILE A 201 -5.59 4.70 25.41
N ILE A 202 -6.53 5.40 24.77
CA ILE A 202 -7.96 5.04 24.89
C ILE A 202 -8.24 3.72 24.16
N GLY A 203 -7.71 3.55 22.94
CA GLY A 203 -7.92 2.35 22.14
C GLY A 203 -7.37 1.08 22.80
N ASN A 204 -6.17 1.13 23.38
CA ASN A 204 -5.60 -0.01 24.09
C ASN A 204 -6.35 -0.31 25.40
N ALA A 205 -6.79 0.71 26.13
CA ALA A 205 -7.59 0.53 27.35
C ALA A 205 -8.93 -0.16 27.04
N LEU A 206 -9.63 0.28 26.00
CA LEU A 206 -10.87 -0.36 25.52
C LEU A 206 -10.64 -1.78 25.02
N PHE A 207 -9.55 -2.02 24.32
CA PHE A 207 -9.18 -3.35 23.85
C PHE A 207 -8.95 -4.31 25.02
N LEU A 208 -8.15 -3.91 26.02
CA LEU A 208 -7.90 -4.70 27.23
C LEU A 208 -9.18 -4.93 28.02
N TRP A 209 -10.04 -3.92 28.15
CA TRP A 209 -11.32 -4.05 28.83
C TRP A 209 -12.24 -5.08 28.16
N ASN A 210 -12.32 -5.06 26.86
CA ASN A 210 -13.13 -6.03 26.11
C ASN A 210 -12.55 -7.45 26.22
N MET A 211 -11.23 -7.60 26.22
CA MET A 211 -10.58 -8.90 26.41
C MET A 211 -10.80 -9.53 27.79
N VAL A 212 -10.95 -8.71 28.84
CA VAL A 212 -11.23 -9.23 30.20
C VAL A 212 -12.69 -9.66 30.36
N LYS A 213 -13.59 -9.13 29.50
CA LYS A 213 -15.02 -9.49 29.52
C LYS A 213 -15.37 -10.79 28.80
N GLU A 214 -14.51 -11.24 27.86
CA GLU A 214 -14.63 -12.53 27.18
C GLU A 214 -13.92 -13.65 27.96
#